data_06ea93dd2027420b5c020d99ebce7cb5
#
_entry.id   06ea93dd2027420b5c020d99ebce7cb5
#
_cell.length_a   1.000
_cell.length_b   1.000
_cell.length_c   1.000
_cell.angle_alpha   90.00
_cell.angle_beta   90.00
_cell.angle_gamma   90.00
#
_symmetry.space_group_name_H-M   'P 1'
#
loop_
_entity.id
_entity.type
_entity.pdbx_description
1 polymer ?
#
loop_
_entity_poly.entity_id
_entity_poly.type
_entity_poly.pdbx_seq_one_letter_code
_entity_poly.pdbx_strand_id
1 'polypeptide(L)'
;QTDQKTGAQATDPMTGEEALDPAIGGAVFWAVYLAFLHFVDNEYLGFFVVAILITIYSEIWARVLKTPATTILMPTVIPLIPGGSLYYAMDAALRHDAPEFILKAQKAIGLAVALAAGIMIVTSLRRPIEALVYIVAKKNIDEQMFAIYNEFMGKQNT
;
A
#
# COMPACT_ATOMS: atom_id res chain seq x y z
N GLN A 1 28.22 -1.57 -37.57
CA GLN A 1 26.88 -1.06 -37.10
C GLN A 1 26.42 -1.98 -35.98
N THR A 2 26.83 -1.69 -34.78
CA THR A 2 26.38 -2.36 -33.56
C THR A 2 25.14 -1.65 -33.06
N ASP A 3 24.02 -2.34 -33.14
CA ASP A 3 22.74 -1.92 -32.56
C ASP A 3 22.89 -1.80 -31.04
N GLN A 4 23.00 -0.58 -30.60
CA GLN A 4 22.96 -0.20 -29.18
C GLN A 4 21.50 -0.11 -28.72
N LYS A 5 20.82 -1.26 -28.64
CA LYS A 5 19.57 -1.44 -27.90
C LYS A 5 19.88 -1.93 -26.51
N THR A 6 20.53 -1.10 -25.72
CA THR A 6 20.71 -1.39 -24.29
C THR A 6 20.12 -0.26 -23.49
N GLY A 7 18.95 -0.54 -22.90
CA GLY A 7 18.60 -0.08 -21.57
C GLY A 7 18.44 1.39 -21.33
N ALA A 8 17.61 2.06 -22.07
CA ALA A 8 16.84 3.14 -21.49
C ALA A 8 15.37 2.67 -21.45
N GLN A 9 15.02 1.83 -20.48
CA GLN A 9 13.71 1.97 -19.89
C GLN A 9 13.75 3.31 -19.15
N ALA A 10 13.73 4.38 -19.95
CA ALA A 10 13.28 5.66 -19.49
C ALA A 10 11.96 5.37 -18.77
N THR A 11 11.89 5.69 -17.50
CA THR A 11 10.66 5.96 -16.77
C THR A 11 9.79 6.75 -17.72
N ASP A 12 8.89 6.05 -18.41
CA ASP A 12 7.84 6.68 -19.17
C ASP A 12 7.16 7.62 -18.18
N PRO A 13 7.18 8.95 -18.37
CA PRO A 13 6.50 9.82 -17.44
C PRO A 13 5.07 9.35 -17.43
N MET A 14 4.60 8.93 -16.23
CA MET A 14 3.23 8.47 -16.03
C MET A 14 2.32 9.35 -16.85
N THR A 15 1.56 8.77 -17.78
CA THR A 15 0.59 9.53 -18.54
C THR A 15 -0.33 10.23 -17.54
N GLY A 16 -0.81 11.42 -17.86
CA GLY A 16 -1.61 12.20 -16.89
C GLY A 16 -2.78 11.43 -16.28
N GLU A 17 -3.32 10.43 -16.99
CA GLU A 17 -4.36 9.53 -16.50
C GLU A 17 -3.83 8.54 -15.45
N GLU A 18 -2.66 7.97 -15.62
CA GLU A 18 -2.04 7.06 -14.64
C GLU A 18 -1.60 7.76 -13.35
N ALA A 19 -1.28 9.06 -13.42
CA ALA A 19 -0.96 9.88 -12.26
C ALA A 19 -2.21 10.32 -11.48
N LEU A 20 -3.38 10.39 -12.14
CA LEU A 20 -4.64 10.76 -11.49
C LEU A 20 -5.10 9.73 -10.45
N ASP A 21 -4.93 8.44 -10.72
CA ASP A 21 -5.37 7.37 -9.82
C ASP A 21 -4.72 7.42 -8.44
N PRO A 22 -3.39 7.51 -8.28
CA PRO A 22 -2.77 7.65 -6.97
C PRO A 22 -3.04 9.02 -6.32
N ALA A 23 -3.23 10.10 -7.09
CA ALA A 23 -3.55 11.41 -6.56
C ALA A 23 -4.98 11.46 -6.00
N ILE A 24 -5.95 10.90 -6.72
CA ILE A 24 -7.33 10.73 -6.25
C ILE A 24 -7.35 9.82 -5.00
N GLY A 25 -6.60 8.72 -5.04
CA GLY A 25 -6.44 7.84 -3.88
C GLY A 25 -5.95 8.60 -2.65
N GLY A 26 -4.90 9.41 -2.79
CA GLY A 26 -4.37 10.24 -1.70
C GLY A 26 -5.40 11.22 -1.13
N ALA A 27 -6.15 11.91 -1.99
CA ALA A 27 -7.20 12.84 -1.57
C ALA A 27 -8.36 12.13 -0.85
N VAL A 28 -8.81 10.98 -1.35
CA VAL A 28 -9.87 10.19 -0.74
C VAL A 28 -9.45 9.69 0.64
N PHE A 29 -8.24 9.13 0.76
CA PHE A 29 -7.76 8.63 2.06
C PHE A 29 -7.48 9.75 3.06
N TRP A 30 -7.08 10.94 2.59
CA TRP A 30 -7.02 12.11 3.44
C TRP A 30 -8.40 12.50 3.99
N ALA A 31 -9.44 12.48 3.13
CA ALA A 31 -10.81 12.72 3.55
C ALA A 31 -11.32 11.65 4.54
N VAL A 32 -10.99 10.37 4.30
CA VAL A 32 -11.30 9.26 5.22
C VAL A 32 -10.61 9.46 6.57
N TYR A 33 -9.36 9.91 6.58
CA TYR A 33 -8.64 10.24 7.81
C TYR A 33 -9.33 11.34 8.61
N LEU A 34 -9.73 12.44 7.95
CA LEU A 34 -10.47 13.53 8.60
C LEU A 34 -11.82 13.06 9.15
N ALA A 35 -12.55 12.24 8.39
CA ALA A 35 -13.80 11.65 8.84
C ALA A 35 -13.58 10.74 10.06
N PHE A 36 -12.52 9.93 10.05
CA PHE A 36 -12.19 9.06 11.17
C PHE A 36 -11.86 9.84 12.45
N LEU A 37 -11.14 10.96 12.34
CA LEU A 37 -10.85 11.84 13.48
C LEU A 37 -12.10 12.46 14.09
N HIS A 38 -13.17 12.61 13.31
CA HIS A 38 -14.44 13.10 13.84
C HIS A 38 -15.13 12.08 14.76
N PHE A 39 -14.87 10.78 14.56
CA PHE A 39 -15.47 9.71 15.36
C PHE A 39 -14.57 9.20 16.49
N VAL A 40 -13.26 9.35 16.36
CA VAL A 40 -12.26 8.82 17.30
C VAL A 40 -11.23 9.88 17.61
N ASP A 41 -11.17 10.31 18.85
CA ASP A 41 -10.23 11.35 19.34
C ASP A 41 -8.74 10.89 19.37
N ASN A 42 -8.43 9.70 18.85
CA ASN A 42 -7.09 9.16 18.89
C ASN A 42 -6.41 9.25 17.52
N GLU A 43 -5.57 10.28 17.33
CA GLU A 43 -4.84 10.52 16.09
C GLU A 43 -3.94 9.32 15.69
N TYR A 44 -3.32 8.62 16.63
CA TYR A 44 -2.44 7.49 16.34
C TYR A 44 -3.20 6.32 15.72
N LEU A 45 -4.40 6.02 16.24
CA LEU A 45 -5.28 5.01 15.67
C LEU A 45 -5.76 5.42 14.28
N GLY A 46 -6.06 6.69 14.07
CA GLY A 46 -6.43 7.23 12.76
C GLY A 46 -5.34 6.97 11.72
N PHE A 47 -4.10 7.35 12.01
CA PHE A 47 -2.96 7.09 11.11
C PHE A 47 -2.75 5.60 10.85
N PHE A 48 -2.86 4.77 11.87
CA PHE A 48 -2.70 3.32 11.74
C PHE A 48 -3.77 2.70 10.83
N VAL A 49 -5.03 2.99 11.05
CA VAL A 49 -6.16 2.45 10.27
C VAL A 49 -6.09 2.91 8.81
N VAL A 50 -5.84 4.20 8.60
CA VAL A 50 -5.74 4.76 7.24
C VAL A 50 -4.52 4.21 6.51
N ALA A 51 -3.39 3.97 7.20
CA ALA A 51 -2.23 3.31 6.62
C ALA A 51 -2.55 1.89 6.12
N ILE A 52 -3.32 1.13 6.89
CA ILE A 52 -3.80 -0.19 6.47
C ILE A 52 -4.66 -0.07 5.20
N LEU A 53 -5.63 0.84 5.19
CA LEU A 53 -6.54 1.02 4.05
C LEU A 53 -5.80 1.44 2.79
N ILE A 54 -4.87 2.40 2.88
CA ILE A 54 -4.04 2.84 1.76
C ILE A 54 -3.20 1.69 1.22
N THR A 55 -2.59 0.89 2.10
CA THR A 55 -1.74 -0.21 1.67
C THR A 55 -2.55 -1.28 0.96
N ILE A 56 -3.74 -1.63 1.45
CA ILE A 56 -4.66 -2.56 0.78
C ILE A 56 -5.08 -2.00 -0.58
N TYR A 57 -5.46 -0.73 -0.65
CA TYR A 57 -5.80 -0.06 -1.90
C TYR A 57 -4.66 -0.15 -2.92
N SER A 58 -3.43 0.21 -2.50
CA SER A 58 -2.25 0.17 -3.36
C SER A 58 -1.95 -1.23 -3.88
N GLU A 59 -2.13 -2.26 -3.05
CA GLU A 59 -1.94 -3.66 -3.43
C GLU A 59 -2.97 -4.13 -4.47
N ILE A 60 -4.23 -3.75 -4.31
CA ILE A 60 -5.29 -4.12 -5.24
C ILE A 60 -5.05 -3.41 -6.59
N TRP A 61 -4.80 -2.10 -6.55
CA TRP A 61 -4.61 -1.29 -7.75
C TRP A 61 -3.35 -1.67 -8.53
N ALA A 62 -2.27 -2.00 -7.82
CA ALA A 62 -1.04 -2.51 -8.42
C ALA A 62 -1.26 -3.80 -9.23
N ARG A 63 -2.15 -4.67 -8.76
CA ARG A 63 -2.51 -5.89 -9.49
C ARG A 63 -3.31 -5.60 -10.76
N VAL A 64 -4.22 -4.62 -10.71
CA VAL A 64 -5.02 -4.20 -11.86
C VAL A 64 -4.13 -3.59 -12.94
N LEU A 65 -3.22 -2.70 -12.54
CA LEU A 65 -2.30 -2.00 -13.45
C LEU A 65 -1.05 -2.82 -13.80
N LYS A 66 -0.85 -3.99 -13.18
CA LYS A 66 0.35 -4.83 -13.33
C LYS A 66 1.66 -4.08 -13.04
N THR A 67 1.62 -3.15 -12.10
CA THR A 67 2.75 -2.32 -11.64
C THR A 67 3.16 -2.73 -10.22
N PRO A 68 4.39 -2.40 -9.78
CA PRO A 68 4.78 -2.58 -8.38
C PRO A 68 3.89 -1.76 -7.44
N ALA A 69 3.43 -2.35 -6.33
CA ALA A 69 2.56 -1.67 -5.35
C ALA A 69 3.20 -0.39 -4.78
N THR A 70 4.53 -0.34 -4.71
CA THR A 70 5.28 0.83 -4.25
C THR A 70 5.07 2.07 -5.12
N THR A 71 4.85 1.90 -6.43
CA THR A 71 4.60 3.00 -7.36
C THR A 71 3.32 3.76 -7.04
N ILE A 72 2.30 3.04 -6.54
CA ILE A 72 1.01 3.62 -6.16
C ILE A 72 1.03 4.04 -4.68
N LEU A 73 1.66 3.25 -3.83
CA LEU A 73 1.73 3.51 -2.39
C LEU A 73 2.45 4.83 -2.07
N MET A 74 3.59 5.10 -2.72
CA MET A 74 4.40 6.28 -2.42
C MET A 74 3.63 7.59 -2.59
N PRO A 75 3.02 7.92 -3.74
CA PRO A 75 2.28 9.16 -3.89
C PRO A 75 1.02 9.21 -3.02
N THR A 76 0.38 8.06 -2.73
CA THR A 76 -0.82 8.00 -1.89
C THR A 76 -0.51 8.26 -0.41
N VAL A 77 0.68 7.91 0.06
CA VAL A 77 1.10 8.11 1.47
C VAL A 77 1.59 9.54 1.73
N ILE A 78 2.08 10.26 0.71
CA ILE A 78 2.64 11.62 0.90
C ILE A 78 1.72 12.54 1.71
N PRO A 79 0.40 12.64 1.48
CA PRO A 79 -0.47 13.50 2.26
C PRO A 79 -0.59 13.09 3.74
N LEU A 80 -0.28 11.84 4.06
CA LEU A 80 -0.34 11.30 5.43
C LEU A 80 0.96 11.47 6.21
N ILE A 81 2.03 11.92 5.58
CA ILE A 81 3.28 12.20 6.32
C ILE A 81 2.99 13.27 7.37
N PRO A 82 3.31 13.04 8.66
CA PRO A 82 2.99 13.97 9.75
C PRO A 82 3.90 15.22 9.70
N GLY A 83 3.94 15.88 8.54
CA GLY A 83 4.77 17.05 8.26
C GLY A 83 4.46 18.24 9.17
N GLY A 84 3.19 18.44 9.50
CA GLY A 84 2.78 19.49 10.43
C GLY A 84 3.36 19.29 11.82
N SER A 85 3.29 18.07 12.37
CA SER A 85 3.88 17.78 13.69
C SER A 85 5.40 17.94 13.70
N LEU A 86 6.05 17.58 12.60
CA LEU A 86 7.50 17.77 12.44
C LEU A 86 7.86 19.26 12.33
N TYR A 87 7.08 20.02 11.57
CA TYR A 87 7.27 21.48 11.44
C TYR A 87 7.17 22.18 12.81
N TYR A 88 6.13 21.89 13.60
CA TYR A 88 5.97 22.46 14.93
C TYR A 88 7.06 22.02 15.91
N ALA A 89 7.58 20.81 15.78
CA ALA A 89 8.74 20.38 16.56
C ALA A 89 9.99 21.21 16.20
N MET A 90 10.24 21.44 14.91
CA MET A 90 11.36 22.29 14.48
C MET A 90 11.22 23.74 14.96
N ASP A 91 10.01 24.32 14.89
CA ASP A 91 9.74 25.67 15.38
C ASP A 91 10.04 25.80 16.89
N ALA A 92 9.60 24.83 17.69
CA ALA A 92 9.93 24.79 19.12
C ALA A 92 11.43 24.66 19.38
N ALA A 93 12.14 23.87 18.59
CA ALA A 93 13.59 23.75 18.67
C ALA A 93 14.31 25.09 18.40
N LEU A 94 13.85 25.83 17.37
CA LEU A 94 14.42 27.15 17.03
C LEU A 94 14.13 28.20 18.09
N ARG A 95 13.04 28.09 18.81
CA ARG A 95 12.70 28.96 19.95
C ARG A 95 13.44 28.58 21.25
N HIS A 96 14.25 27.51 21.22
CA HIS A 96 14.95 26.97 22.39
C HIS A 96 13.98 26.52 23.50
N ASP A 97 12.75 26.17 23.16
CA ASP A 97 11.75 25.61 24.07
C ASP A 97 11.87 24.08 24.11
N ALA A 98 12.76 23.58 24.94
CA ALA A 98 13.04 22.15 25.04
C ALA A 98 11.81 21.31 25.47
N PRO A 99 10.96 21.71 26.43
CA PRO A 99 9.76 20.98 26.80
C PRO A 99 8.78 20.84 25.63
N GLU A 100 8.50 21.92 24.92
CA GLU A 100 7.58 21.91 23.78
C GLU A 100 8.14 21.10 22.61
N PHE A 101 9.44 21.22 22.34
CA PHE A 101 10.13 20.42 21.34
C PHE A 101 9.96 18.91 21.61
N ILE A 102 10.23 18.45 22.82
CA ILE A 102 10.11 17.03 23.18
C ILE A 102 8.69 16.53 22.96
N LEU A 103 7.68 17.30 23.38
CA LEU A 103 6.27 16.92 23.23
C LEU A 103 5.87 16.79 21.74
N LYS A 104 6.24 17.77 20.92
CA LYS A 104 5.92 17.76 19.46
C LYS A 104 6.71 16.69 18.72
N ALA A 105 7.98 16.46 19.08
CA ALA A 105 8.80 15.41 18.49
C ALA A 105 8.27 14.02 18.83
N GLN A 106 7.86 13.76 20.06
CA GLN A 106 7.24 12.49 20.44
C GLN A 106 5.95 12.23 19.67
N LYS A 107 5.12 13.27 19.48
CA LYS A 107 3.90 13.16 18.65
C LYS A 107 4.25 12.80 17.22
N ALA A 108 5.19 13.49 16.58
CA ALA A 108 5.60 13.22 15.21
C ALA A 108 6.14 11.79 15.03
N ILE A 109 6.99 11.34 15.95
CA ILE A 109 7.54 9.98 15.95
C ILE A 109 6.42 8.95 16.13
N GLY A 110 5.51 9.15 17.09
CA GLY A 110 4.39 8.26 17.32
C GLY A 110 3.48 8.08 16.10
N LEU A 111 3.17 9.17 15.41
CA LEU A 111 2.38 9.13 14.17
C LEU A 111 3.13 8.40 13.04
N ALA A 112 4.44 8.64 12.90
CA ALA A 112 5.27 7.95 11.92
C ALA A 112 5.35 6.44 12.19
N VAL A 113 5.49 6.03 13.46
CA VAL A 113 5.49 4.61 13.86
C VAL A 113 4.13 3.97 13.59
N ALA A 114 3.02 4.65 13.90
CA ALA A 114 1.69 4.15 13.62
C ALA A 114 1.48 3.93 12.11
N LEU A 115 1.91 4.88 11.27
CA LEU A 115 1.86 4.76 9.82
C LEU A 115 2.71 3.58 9.32
N ALA A 116 3.96 3.48 9.76
CA ALA A 116 4.87 2.41 9.37
C ALA A 116 4.36 1.03 9.80
N ALA A 117 3.81 0.90 11.01
CA ALA A 117 3.23 -0.35 11.49
C ALA A 117 2.03 -0.80 10.64
N GLY A 118 1.14 0.12 10.25
CA GLY A 118 0.02 -0.17 9.36
C GLY A 118 0.48 -0.73 8.01
N ILE A 119 1.47 -0.09 7.39
CA ILE A 119 2.06 -0.54 6.12
C ILE A 119 2.72 -1.92 6.27
N MET A 120 3.52 -2.11 7.34
CA MET A 120 4.24 -3.37 7.57
C MET A 120 3.30 -4.56 7.79
N ILE A 121 2.20 -4.38 8.51
CA ILE A 121 1.23 -5.45 8.74
C ILE A 121 0.66 -5.94 7.42
N VAL A 122 0.16 -5.05 6.57
CA VAL A 122 -0.45 -5.43 5.30
C VAL A 122 0.57 -6.06 4.36
N THR A 123 1.75 -5.49 4.22
CA THR A 123 2.81 -6.03 3.36
C THR A 123 3.34 -7.38 3.83
N SER A 124 3.36 -7.63 5.14
CA SER A 124 3.75 -8.93 5.71
C SER A 124 2.70 -10.02 5.48
N LEU A 125 1.40 -9.67 5.54
CA LEU A 125 0.32 -10.62 5.28
C LEU A 125 0.16 -10.96 3.79
N ARG A 126 0.68 -10.15 2.89
CA ARG A 126 0.59 -10.36 1.45
C ARG A 126 1.18 -11.71 1.02
N ARG A 127 2.39 -12.03 1.47
CA ARG A 127 3.10 -13.26 1.07
C ARG A 127 2.35 -14.54 1.43
N PRO A 128 1.88 -14.75 2.67
CA PRO A 128 1.14 -15.94 3.02
C PRO A 128 -0.21 -16.04 2.31
N ILE A 129 -0.89 -14.92 2.05
CA ILE A 129 -2.16 -14.91 1.34
C ILE A 129 -1.97 -15.33 -0.13
N GLU A 130 -0.96 -14.83 -0.82
CA GLU A 130 -0.64 -15.22 -2.19
C GLU A 130 -0.30 -16.71 -2.29
N ALA A 131 0.48 -17.23 -1.35
CA ALA A 131 0.80 -18.65 -1.29
C ALA A 131 -0.45 -19.52 -1.06
N LEU A 132 -1.35 -19.09 -0.17
CA LEU A 132 -2.59 -19.81 0.12
C LEU A 132 -3.53 -19.81 -1.11
N VAL A 133 -3.70 -18.67 -1.76
CA VAL A 133 -4.50 -18.55 -3.00
C VAL A 133 -3.94 -19.45 -4.09
N TYR A 134 -2.61 -19.48 -4.26
CA TYR A 134 -1.96 -20.34 -5.24
C TYR A 134 -2.20 -21.83 -4.95
N ILE A 135 -2.09 -22.25 -3.68
CA ILE A 135 -2.33 -23.65 -3.27
C ILE A 135 -3.78 -24.06 -3.53
N VAL A 136 -4.74 -23.18 -3.15
CA VAL A 136 -6.18 -23.45 -3.37
C VAL A 136 -6.51 -23.51 -4.86
N ALA A 137 -6.00 -22.58 -5.66
CA ALA A 137 -6.20 -22.57 -7.11
C ALA A 137 -5.62 -23.82 -7.77
N LYS A 138 -4.40 -24.22 -7.37
CA LYS A 138 -3.76 -25.44 -7.88
C LYS A 138 -4.58 -26.68 -7.57
N LYS A 139 -5.05 -26.80 -6.33
CA LYS A 139 -5.88 -27.94 -5.90
C LYS A 139 -7.16 -28.06 -6.76
N ASN A 140 -7.85 -26.94 -7.01
CA ASN A 140 -9.06 -26.94 -7.85
C ASN A 140 -8.77 -27.36 -9.30
N ILE A 141 -7.63 -26.93 -9.86
CA ILE A 141 -7.20 -27.33 -11.21
C ILE A 141 -6.89 -28.83 -11.28
N ASP A 142 -6.17 -29.35 -10.28
CA ASP A 142 -5.82 -30.76 -10.22
C ASP A 142 -7.07 -31.64 -10.10
N GLU A 143 -8.06 -31.26 -9.28
CA GLU A 143 -9.34 -31.97 -9.16
C GLU A 143 -10.15 -31.97 -10.48
N GLN A 144 -10.21 -30.83 -11.16
CA GLN A 144 -10.89 -30.73 -12.47
C GLN A 144 -10.19 -31.57 -13.54
N MET A 145 -8.86 -31.53 -13.57
CA MET A 145 -8.08 -32.30 -14.53
C MET A 145 -8.23 -33.81 -14.31
N PHE A 146 -8.29 -34.25 -13.06
CA PHE A 146 -8.52 -35.64 -12.68
C PHE A 146 -9.94 -36.11 -13.08
N ALA A 147 -10.95 -35.27 -12.91
CA ALA A 147 -12.32 -35.56 -13.33
C ALA A 147 -12.43 -35.73 -14.85
N ILE A 148 -11.81 -34.83 -15.62
CA ILE A 148 -11.75 -34.88 -17.10
C ILE A 148 -11.02 -36.14 -17.57
N TYR A 149 -9.89 -36.47 -16.95
CA TYR A 149 -9.11 -37.67 -17.26
C TYR A 149 -9.94 -38.95 -17.07
N ASN A 150 -10.64 -39.08 -15.93
CA ASN A 150 -11.48 -40.23 -15.64
C ASN A 150 -12.67 -40.34 -16.61
N GLU A 151 -13.27 -39.23 -17.00
CA GLU A 151 -14.35 -39.24 -18.03
C GLU A 151 -13.84 -39.70 -19.38
N PHE A 152 -12.64 -39.25 -19.76
CA PHE A 152 -12.04 -39.66 -21.05
C PHE A 152 -11.69 -41.13 -21.10
N MET A 153 -11.09 -41.64 -20.00
CA MET A 153 -10.71 -43.06 -19.88
C MET A 153 -11.95 -43.97 -19.79
N GLY A 154 -13.04 -43.52 -19.18
CA GLY A 154 -14.30 -44.23 -19.11
C GLY A 154 -14.95 -44.41 -20.49
N LYS A 155 -14.80 -43.48 -21.38
CA LYS A 155 -15.32 -43.55 -22.77
C LYS A 155 -14.50 -44.45 -23.71
N GLN A 156 -13.25 -44.75 -23.39
CA GLN A 156 -12.41 -45.65 -24.17
C GLN A 156 -12.62 -47.13 -23.85
N ASN A 157 -13.26 -47.45 -22.72
CA ASN A 157 -13.48 -48.80 -22.26
C ASN A 157 -14.89 -49.33 -22.56
N THR A 158 -15.72 -48.57 -23.28
CA THR A 158 -17.04 -48.97 -23.83
C THR A 158 -17.01 -49.07 -25.31
#